data_9dadbbe8c51fb6c0c0f398e347956c0c
#
_entry.id   9dadbbe8c51fb6c0c0f398e347956c0c
#
_cell.length_a   1.000
_cell.length_b   1.000
_cell.length_c   1.000
_cell.angle_alpha   90.00
_cell.angle_beta   90.00
_cell.angle_gamma   90.00
#
_symmetry.space_group_name_H-M   'P 1'
#
loop_
_entity.id
_entity.type
_entity.pdbx_description
1 polymer ?
#
loop_
_entity_poly.entity_id
_entity_poly.type
_entity_poly.pdbx_seq_one_letter_code
_entity_poly.pdbx_strand_id
1 'polypeptide(L)'
;MAFSGLLALIDDIATIADDVATLTWAATRKTSGIVTDDMAVTAEQTLGIQRERELPVIGKVAMGSLKNKALILVPGALLLNAVAPVLLTPLLTAGGAFLCFEGVEKILHKFLPHAEGASEGPTPTGDPQAFEDMRVRGAIRTDFILSAEIVAIGLGEVAAAPLQRQVMVLYSLALLMTVGVYGLVAVLVKLDDAGEALAKRGGAAAVLGRAVLRGTPGLMRGISWVGAVAMLLVGGQLVLHAIHPLDLALKSAAEGMGGLAGGALGVAATLGVGAVAGAVVLGAVTAFKKLRGR
;
A
#
# COMPACT_ATOMS: atom_id res chain seq x y z
N MET A 1 -1.38 -38.47 -32.06
CA MET A 1 -0.18 -37.99 -31.34
C MET A 1 -0.10 -36.47 -31.20
N ALA A 2 -0.37 -35.63 -32.25
CA ALA A 2 -0.32 -34.16 -32.07
C ALA A 2 -1.40 -33.59 -31.12
N PHE A 3 -2.60 -34.17 -31.13
CA PHE A 3 -3.72 -33.71 -30.29
C PHE A 3 -3.52 -34.01 -28.83
N SER A 4 -2.91 -35.14 -28.47
CA SER A 4 -2.58 -35.46 -27.07
C SER A 4 -1.48 -34.54 -26.51
N GLY A 5 -0.51 -34.14 -27.33
CA GLY A 5 0.52 -33.17 -26.93
C GLY A 5 -0.05 -31.74 -26.74
N LEU A 6 -1.03 -31.35 -27.55
CA LEU A 6 -1.71 -30.05 -27.38
C LEU A 6 -2.55 -30.01 -26.09
N LEU A 7 -3.27 -31.11 -25.78
CA LEU A 7 -4.05 -31.20 -24.53
C LEU A 7 -3.13 -31.19 -23.30
N ALA A 8 -2.02 -31.90 -23.33
CA ALA A 8 -1.01 -31.87 -22.25
C ALA A 8 -0.44 -30.45 -22.06
N LEU A 9 -0.16 -29.73 -23.15
CA LEU A 9 0.32 -28.35 -23.07
C LEU A 9 -0.71 -27.41 -22.46
N ILE A 10 -1.99 -27.57 -22.81
CA ILE A 10 -3.10 -26.77 -22.23
C ILE A 10 -3.23 -27.06 -20.75
N ASP A 11 -3.13 -28.30 -20.33
CA ASP A 11 -3.23 -28.73 -18.94
C ASP A 11 -2.05 -28.18 -18.11
N ASP A 12 -0.82 -28.21 -18.65
CA ASP A 12 0.36 -27.61 -18.04
C ASP A 12 0.20 -26.08 -17.87
N ILE A 13 -0.33 -25.39 -18.90
CA ILE A 13 -0.58 -23.95 -18.84
C ILE A 13 -1.66 -23.63 -17.79
N ALA A 14 -2.74 -24.43 -17.72
CA ALA A 14 -3.79 -24.24 -16.74
C ALA A 14 -3.26 -24.42 -15.31
N THR A 15 -2.45 -25.44 -15.07
CA THR A 15 -1.82 -25.70 -13.77
C THR A 15 -0.91 -24.55 -13.34
N ILE A 16 -0.07 -24.04 -14.26
CA ILE A 16 0.78 -22.88 -13.98
C ILE A 16 -0.07 -21.65 -13.67
N ALA A 17 -1.14 -21.42 -14.41
CA ALA A 17 -2.05 -20.28 -14.20
C ALA A 17 -2.73 -20.34 -12.81
N ASP A 18 -3.18 -21.51 -12.38
CA ASP A 18 -3.77 -21.75 -11.07
C ASP A 18 -2.76 -21.50 -9.93
N ASP A 19 -1.54 -22.01 -10.06
CA ASP A 19 -0.47 -21.77 -9.12
C ASP A 19 -0.15 -20.29 -8.99
N VAL A 20 -0.02 -19.57 -10.13
CA VAL A 20 0.25 -18.13 -10.16
C VAL A 20 -0.91 -17.35 -9.53
N ALA A 21 -2.16 -17.70 -9.83
CA ALA A 21 -3.33 -17.05 -9.23
C ALA A 21 -3.35 -17.23 -7.71
N THR A 22 -3.09 -18.44 -7.22
CA THR A 22 -3.07 -18.74 -5.79
C THR A 22 -1.97 -17.98 -5.06
N LEU A 23 -0.75 -17.96 -5.59
CA LEU A 23 0.38 -17.24 -5.02
C LEU A 23 0.18 -15.72 -5.09
N THR A 24 -0.37 -15.21 -6.21
CA THR A 24 -0.71 -13.78 -6.34
C THR A 24 -1.76 -13.39 -5.33
N TRP A 25 -2.77 -14.22 -5.09
CA TRP A 25 -3.79 -13.98 -4.08
C TRP A 25 -3.23 -13.97 -2.66
N ALA A 26 -2.31 -14.89 -2.34
CA ALA A 26 -1.62 -14.92 -1.04
C ALA A 26 -0.81 -13.65 -0.82
N ALA A 27 -0.02 -13.23 -1.82
CA ALA A 27 0.74 -11.98 -1.79
C ALA A 27 -0.19 -10.75 -1.64
N THR A 28 -1.30 -10.70 -2.40
CA THR A 28 -2.31 -9.64 -2.33
C THR A 28 -2.92 -9.52 -0.94
N ARG A 29 -3.26 -10.65 -0.30
CA ARG A 29 -3.78 -10.65 1.08
C ARG A 29 -2.80 -10.03 2.06
N LYS A 30 -1.52 -10.36 1.97
CA LYS A 30 -0.49 -9.81 2.86
C LYS A 30 -0.22 -8.32 2.60
N THR A 31 -0.40 -7.86 1.38
CA THR A 31 -0.20 -6.45 1.00
C THR A 31 -1.47 -5.60 1.11
N SER A 32 -2.63 -6.18 1.41
CA SER A 32 -3.92 -5.47 1.43
C SER A 32 -3.97 -4.27 2.39
N GLY A 33 -3.25 -4.33 3.50
CA GLY A 33 -3.12 -3.21 4.43
C GLY A 33 -2.41 -2.00 3.81
N ILE A 34 -1.31 -2.25 3.10
CA ILE A 34 -0.53 -1.22 2.41
C ILE A 34 -1.35 -0.60 1.27
N VAL A 35 -2.14 -1.41 0.56
CA VAL A 35 -3.03 -0.94 -0.51
C VAL A 35 -4.03 0.11 0.00
N THR A 36 -4.59 -0.09 1.19
CA THR A 36 -5.55 0.85 1.77
C THR A 36 -4.89 2.20 2.08
N ASP A 37 -3.63 2.18 2.52
CA ASP A 37 -2.88 3.40 2.76
C ASP A 37 -2.44 4.08 1.46
N ASP A 38 -1.94 3.31 0.49
CA ASP A 38 -1.59 3.81 -0.85
C ASP A 38 -2.78 4.49 -1.53
N MET A 39 -3.99 3.94 -1.38
CA MET A 39 -5.23 4.59 -1.83
C MET A 39 -5.48 5.92 -1.15
N ALA A 40 -5.32 6.01 0.18
CA ALA A 40 -5.53 7.25 0.93
C ALA A 40 -4.53 8.32 0.52
N VAL A 41 -3.25 7.98 0.44
CA VAL A 41 -2.17 8.88 -0.01
C VAL A 41 -2.40 9.34 -1.44
N THR A 42 -2.74 8.43 -2.36
CA THR A 42 -2.99 8.75 -3.77
C THR A 42 -4.23 9.66 -3.92
N ALA A 43 -5.29 9.40 -3.15
CA ALA A 43 -6.47 10.26 -3.14
C ALA A 43 -6.14 11.68 -2.62
N GLU A 44 -5.36 11.81 -1.56
CA GLU A 44 -4.90 13.10 -1.04
C GLU A 44 -4.06 13.88 -2.07
N GLN A 45 -3.25 13.19 -2.87
CA GLN A 45 -2.41 13.81 -3.90
C GLN A 45 -3.20 14.37 -5.09
N THR A 46 -4.44 13.91 -5.29
CA THR A 46 -5.35 14.47 -6.32
C THR A 46 -6.12 15.69 -5.84
N LEU A 47 -6.10 16.01 -4.54
CA LEU A 47 -6.77 17.19 -3.99
C LEU A 47 -6.16 18.49 -4.54
N GLY A 48 -7.03 19.44 -4.90
CA GLY A 48 -6.62 20.74 -5.45
C GLY A 48 -6.35 20.77 -6.96
N ILE A 49 -6.53 19.64 -7.64
CA ILE A 49 -6.52 19.57 -9.11
C ILE A 49 -7.92 19.93 -9.64
N GLN A 50 -7.97 20.53 -10.82
CA GLN A 50 -9.26 20.82 -11.47
C GLN A 50 -10.00 19.53 -11.75
N ARG A 51 -11.31 19.47 -11.49
CA ARG A 51 -12.16 18.27 -11.60
C ARG A 51 -12.06 17.56 -12.95
N GLU A 52 -11.95 18.34 -14.04
CA GLU A 52 -11.81 17.82 -15.41
C GLU A 52 -10.45 17.12 -15.63
N ARG A 53 -9.46 17.46 -14.80
CA ARG A 53 -8.07 16.95 -14.90
C ARG A 53 -7.76 15.81 -13.95
N GLU A 54 -8.62 15.53 -12.97
CA GLU A 54 -8.38 14.49 -11.94
C GLU A 54 -8.13 13.11 -12.55
N LEU A 55 -9.02 12.61 -13.42
CA LEU A 55 -8.84 11.30 -14.07
C LEU A 55 -7.60 11.23 -14.98
N PRO A 56 -7.32 12.22 -15.86
CA PRO A 56 -6.07 12.26 -16.59
C PRO A 56 -4.83 12.22 -15.70
N VAL A 57 -4.83 12.91 -14.55
CA VAL A 57 -3.73 12.90 -13.59
C VAL A 57 -3.58 11.53 -12.94
N ILE A 58 -4.67 10.93 -12.46
CA ILE A 58 -4.66 9.56 -11.91
C ILE A 58 -4.09 8.58 -12.96
N GLY A 59 -4.50 8.70 -14.21
CA GLY A 59 -3.98 7.88 -15.32
C GLY A 59 -2.47 8.06 -15.57
N LYS A 60 -1.97 9.30 -15.50
CA LYS A 60 -0.52 9.59 -15.62
C LYS A 60 0.27 8.96 -14.46
N VAL A 61 -0.25 9.09 -13.23
CA VAL A 61 0.40 8.51 -12.04
C VAL A 61 0.37 6.98 -12.11
N ALA A 62 -0.79 6.38 -12.44
CA ALA A 62 -0.93 4.93 -12.60
C ALA A 62 0.05 4.35 -13.65
N MET A 63 0.19 5.02 -14.79
CA MET A 63 1.13 4.60 -15.82
C MET A 63 2.59 4.76 -15.38
N GLY A 64 2.93 5.84 -14.68
CA GLY A 64 4.24 6.05 -14.08
C GLY A 64 4.58 4.99 -13.03
N SER A 65 3.62 4.71 -12.14
CA SER A 65 3.68 3.65 -11.14
C SER A 65 3.92 2.28 -11.79
N LEU A 66 3.09 1.91 -12.78
CA LEU A 66 3.23 0.63 -13.47
C LEU A 66 4.60 0.47 -14.15
N LYS A 67 5.08 1.54 -14.81
CA LYS A 67 6.43 1.53 -15.41
C LYS A 67 7.52 1.32 -14.36
N ASN A 68 7.45 2.00 -13.22
CA ASN A 68 8.41 1.84 -12.14
C ASN A 68 8.38 0.41 -11.56
N LYS A 69 7.18 -0.13 -11.31
CA LYS A 69 7.02 -1.51 -10.84
C LYS A 69 7.59 -2.51 -11.85
N ALA A 70 7.21 -2.38 -13.13
CA ALA A 70 7.56 -3.34 -14.14
C ALA A 70 9.04 -3.28 -14.58
N LEU A 71 9.64 -2.09 -14.64
CA LEU A 71 10.99 -1.90 -15.20
C LEU A 71 12.08 -1.79 -14.14
N ILE A 72 11.74 -1.41 -12.90
CA ILE A 72 12.73 -1.18 -11.85
C ILE A 72 12.51 -2.12 -10.67
N LEU A 73 11.31 -2.09 -10.05
CA LEU A 73 11.08 -2.78 -8.79
C LEU A 73 11.06 -4.30 -8.94
N VAL A 74 10.27 -4.83 -9.87
CA VAL A 74 10.18 -6.28 -10.08
C VAL A 74 11.51 -6.86 -10.57
N PRO A 75 12.19 -6.32 -11.60
CA PRO A 75 13.50 -6.83 -12.00
C PRO A 75 14.55 -6.67 -10.90
N GLY A 76 14.55 -5.56 -10.17
CA GLY A 76 15.46 -5.32 -9.05
C GLY A 76 15.27 -6.33 -7.91
N ALA A 77 14.01 -6.62 -7.55
CA ALA A 77 13.67 -7.61 -6.53
C ALA A 77 14.07 -9.03 -6.94
N LEU A 78 13.80 -9.42 -8.20
CA LEU A 78 14.21 -10.72 -8.74
C LEU A 78 15.74 -10.88 -8.78
N LEU A 79 16.44 -9.82 -9.19
CA LEU A 79 17.91 -9.80 -9.19
C LEU A 79 18.45 -9.93 -7.76
N LEU A 80 17.88 -9.21 -6.80
CA LEU A 80 18.26 -9.30 -5.39
C LEU A 80 18.08 -10.72 -4.86
N ASN A 81 16.93 -11.34 -5.14
CA ASN A 81 16.67 -12.72 -4.72
C ASN A 81 17.64 -13.73 -5.36
N ALA A 82 18.04 -13.51 -6.62
CA ALA A 82 18.94 -14.40 -7.33
C ALA A 82 20.41 -14.27 -6.87
N VAL A 83 20.87 -13.04 -6.59
CA VAL A 83 22.28 -12.75 -6.32
C VAL A 83 22.59 -12.73 -4.83
N ALA A 84 21.69 -12.21 -4.02
CA ALA A 84 21.91 -11.98 -2.59
C ALA A 84 20.62 -12.22 -1.76
N PRO A 85 20.06 -13.44 -1.73
CA PRO A 85 18.81 -13.73 -1.02
C PRO A 85 18.89 -13.43 0.48
N VAL A 86 20.08 -13.49 1.07
CA VAL A 86 20.32 -13.16 2.48
C VAL A 86 19.98 -11.70 2.81
N LEU A 87 19.98 -10.79 1.82
CA LEU A 87 19.61 -9.38 2.01
C LEU A 87 18.10 -9.17 2.05
N LEU A 88 17.30 -10.15 1.68
CA LEU A 88 15.85 -10.03 1.64
C LEU A 88 15.28 -9.76 3.05
N THR A 89 15.70 -10.52 4.05
CA THR A 89 15.23 -10.35 5.43
C THR A 89 15.58 -8.98 6.02
N PRO A 90 16.83 -8.48 5.97
CA PRO A 90 17.13 -7.12 6.42
C PRO A 90 16.39 -6.04 5.65
N LEU A 91 16.18 -6.22 4.35
CA LEU A 91 15.42 -5.26 3.54
C LEU A 91 13.94 -5.22 3.97
N LEU A 92 13.31 -6.38 4.14
CA LEU A 92 11.93 -6.50 4.64
C LEU A 92 11.80 -5.90 6.04
N THR A 93 12.79 -6.12 6.92
CA THR A 93 12.79 -5.56 8.27
C THR A 93 12.91 -4.03 8.24
N ALA A 94 13.77 -3.50 7.39
CA ALA A 94 13.92 -2.05 7.21
C ALA A 94 12.63 -1.43 6.64
N GLY A 95 12.00 -2.06 5.64
CA GLY A 95 10.69 -1.66 5.12
C GLY A 95 9.61 -1.70 6.21
N GLY A 96 9.57 -2.79 7.00
CA GLY A 96 8.65 -2.91 8.12
C GLY A 96 8.84 -1.81 9.18
N ALA A 97 10.09 -1.48 9.53
CA ALA A 97 10.39 -0.40 10.45
C ALA A 97 9.97 0.98 9.88
N PHE A 98 10.13 1.19 8.57
CA PHE A 98 9.66 2.39 7.87
C PHE A 98 8.13 2.50 7.89
N LEU A 99 7.41 1.40 7.59
CA LEU A 99 5.94 1.35 7.72
C LEU A 99 5.47 1.66 9.14
N CYS A 100 6.14 1.11 10.16
CA CYS A 100 5.83 1.40 11.56
C CYS A 100 6.03 2.90 11.87
N PHE A 101 7.13 3.50 11.40
CA PHE A 101 7.40 4.92 11.54
C PHE A 101 6.29 5.77 10.91
N GLU A 102 5.94 5.51 9.66
CA GLU A 102 4.92 6.25 8.92
C GLU A 102 3.53 6.07 9.54
N GLY A 103 3.19 4.84 9.98
CA GLY A 103 1.94 4.57 10.69
C GLY A 103 1.83 5.35 12.01
N VAL A 104 2.89 5.40 12.83
CA VAL A 104 2.93 6.18 14.07
C VAL A 104 2.85 7.68 13.77
N GLU A 105 3.62 8.17 12.78
CA GLU A 105 3.62 9.58 12.37
C GLU A 105 2.21 10.02 11.95
N LYS A 106 1.51 9.26 11.10
CA LYS A 106 0.14 9.54 10.67
C LYS A 106 -0.85 9.55 11.83
N ILE A 107 -0.74 8.60 12.77
CA ILE A 107 -1.59 8.56 13.96
C ILE A 107 -1.30 9.78 14.84
N LEU A 108 -0.04 10.09 15.09
CA LEU A 108 0.36 11.20 15.94
C LEU A 108 -0.10 12.56 15.38
N HIS A 109 0.03 12.78 14.09
CA HIS A 109 -0.46 14.00 13.43
C HIS A 109 -1.99 14.19 13.55
N LYS A 110 -2.76 13.11 13.64
CA LYS A 110 -4.21 13.18 13.85
C LYS A 110 -4.57 13.56 15.29
N PHE A 111 -3.74 13.23 16.27
CA PHE A 111 -3.96 13.56 17.70
C PHE A 111 -3.31 14.87 18.13
N LEU A 112 -2.23 15.31 17.47
CA LEU A 112 -1.52 16.56 17.76
C LEU A 112 -1.60 17.52 16.55
N PRO A 113 -2.71 18.23 16.36
CA PRO A 113 -2.90 19.11 15.21
C PRO A 113 -2.00 20.36 15.19
N HIS A 114 -1.08 20.51 16.13
CA HIS A 114 -0.20 21.69 16.28
C HIS A 114 1.26 21.46 15.88
N ALA A 115 1.62 20.33 15.28
CA ALA A 115 2.90 20.24 14.58
C ALA A 115 2.74 20.89 13.19
N GLU A 116 2.85 22.23 13.16
CA GLU A 116 2.99 23.02 11.95
C GLU A 116 4.17 22.48 11.12
N GLY A 117 3.84 21.71 10.11
CA GLY A 117 4.83 21.06 9.24
C GLY A 117 4.22 20.03 8.30
N ALA A 118 2.93 19.65 8.46
CA ALA A 118 2.20 18.96 7.42
C ALA A 118 2.05 19.98 6.28
N SER A 119 2.85 19.78 5.23
CA SER A 119 2.79 20.52 3.99
C SER A 119 1.33 20.71 3.56
N GLU A 120 0.77 21.87 3.86
CA GLU A 120 -0.18 22.48 2.93
C GLU A 120 0.52 22.41 1.59
N GLY A 121 0.05 21.49 0.74
CA GLY A 121 0.62 21.39 -0.60
C GLY A 121 0.64 22.79 -1.19
N PRO A 122 1.69 23.15 -1.93
CA PRO A 122 1.87 24.49 -2.42
C PRO A 122 0.55 24.98 -3.00
N THR A 123 0.04 26.08 -2.45
CA THR A 123 -1.11 26.78 -3.02
C THR A 123 -0.80 27.09 -4.47
N PRO A 124 -1.75 26.94 -5.40
CA PRO A 124 -1.51 27.21 -6.82
C PRO A 124 -1.19 28.68 -7.04
N THR A 125 0.08 29.07 -6.83
CA THR A 125 0.61 30.38 -7.19
C THR A 125 1.50 30.15 -8.40
N GLY A 126 0.91 30.14 -9.61
CA GLY A 126 1.66 29.95 -10.83
C GLY A 126 0.88 29.22 -11.94
N ASP A 127 1.62 28.71 -12.91
CA ASP A 127 1.08 27.95 -14.04
C ASP A 127 0.39 26.65 -13.56
N PRO A 128 -0.91 26.44 -13.87
CA PRO A 128 -1.64 25.22 -13.49
C PRO A 128 -1.00 23.93 -13.99
N GLN A 129 -0.32 23.96 -15.15
CA GLN A 129 0.38 22.80 -15.69
C GLN A 129 1.64 22.45 -14.87
N ALA A 130 2.40 23.46 -14.46
CA ALA A 130 3.59 23.24 -13.63
C ALA A 130 3.19 22.65 -12.26
N PHE A 131 2.08 23.08 -11.69
CA PHE A 131 1.52 22.54 -10.47
C PHE A 131 1.09 21.07 -10.64
N GLU A 132 0.35 20.75 -11.72
CA GLU A 132 -0.04 19.37 -12.05
C GLU A 132 1.18 18.46 -12.19
N ASP A 133 2.17 18.87 -12.97
CA ASP A 133 3.39 18.07 -13.19
C ASP A 133 4.19 17.85 -11.91
N MET A 134 4.22 18.82 -11.02
CA MET A 134 4.84 18.67 -9.70
C MET A 134 4.08 17.63 -8.86
N ARG A 135 2.74 17.70 -8.83
CA ARG A 135 1.88 16.72 -8.14
C ARG A 135 2.07 15.32 -8.69
N VAL A 136 2.04 15.16 -10.02
CA VAL A 136 2.25 13.85 -10.68
C VAL A 136 3.62 13.26 -10.33
N ARG A 137 4.69 14.06 -10.39
CA ARG A 137 6.03 13.57 -10.01
C ARG A 137 6.13 13.21 -8.52
N GLY A 138 5.52 14.01 -7.66
CA GLY A 138 5.43 13.72 -6.23
C GLY A 138 4.69 12.40 -5.97
N ALA A 139 3.53 12.23 -6.59
CA ALA A 139 2.72 11.02 -6.49
C ALA A 139 3.48 9.76 -6.96
N ILE A 140 4.13 9.81 -8.13
CA ILE A 140 4.94 8.70 -8.66
C ILE A 140 6.10 8.35 -7.72
N ARG A 141 6.73 9.36 -7.10
CA ARG A 141 7.83 9.13 -6.15
C ARG A 141 7.36 8.45 -4.87
N THR A 142 6.23 8.88 -4.31
CA THR A 142 5.64 8.27 -3.11
C THR A 142 5.19 6.84 -3.40
N ASP A 143 4.47 6.64 -4.53
CA ASP A 143 4.07 5.31 -4.99
C ASP A 143 5.28 4.37 -5.19
N PHE A 144 6.41 4.89 -5.68
CA PHE A 144 7.62 4.07 -5.85
C PHE A 144 8.08 3.45 -4.52
N ILE A 145 8.05 4.22 -3.42
CA ILE A 145 8.46 3.75 -2.09
C ILE A 145 7.47 2.68 -1.59
N LEU A 146 6.16 2.97 -1.61
CA LEU A 146 5.11 2.04 -1.17
C LEU A 146 5.10 0.76 -2.03
N SER A 147 5.31 0.91 -3.33
CA SER A 147 5.39 -0.21 -4.27
C SER A 147 6.62 -1.09 -4.06
N ALA A 148 7.74 -0.51 -3.64
CA ALA A 148 8.94 -1.30 -3.31
C ALA A 148 8.65 -2.26 -2.15
N GLU A 149 7.88 -1.82 -1.15
CA GLU A 149 7.45 -2.66 -0.03
C GLU A 149 6.50 -3.77 -0.47
N ILE A 150 5.51 -3.44 -1.31
CA ILE A 150 4.57 -4.43 -1.87
C ILE A 150 5.32 -5.51 -2.65
N VAL A 151 6.26 -5.10 -3.51
CA VAL A 151 7.07 -6.03 -4.30
C VAL A 151 7.99 -6.86 -3.41
N ALA A 152 8.60 -6.27 -2.38
CA ALA A 152 9.45 -6.99 -1.44
C ALA A 152 8.67 -8.04 -0.63
N ILE A 153 7.49 -7.71 -0.13
CA ILE A 153 6.60 -8.65 0.56
C ILE A 153 6.13 -9.75 -0.41
N GLY A 154 5.70 -9.36 -1.61
CA GLY A 154 5.30 -10.31 -2.65
C GLY A 154 6.43 -11.28 -3.02
N LEU A 155 7.67 -10.79 -3.14
CA LEU A 155 8.84 -11.62 -3.36
C LEU A 155 9.08 -12.58 -2.18
N GLY A 156 8.91 -12.11 -0.95
CA GLY A 156 9.02 -12.96 0.25
C GLY A 156 8.09 -14.19 0.20
N GLU A 157 6.88 -14.04 -0.37
CA GLU A 157 5.92 -15.14 -0.52
C GLU A 157 6.36 -16.19 -1.57
N VAL A 158 7.12 -15.77 -2.58
CA VAL A 158 7.48 -16.60 -3.71
C VAL A 158 9.00 -16.88 -3.82
N ALA A 159 9.78 -16.45 -2.82
CA ALA A 159 11.24 -16.52 -2.87
C ALA A 159 11.79 -17.94 -3.11
N ALA A 160 11.09 -18.96 -2.58
CA ALA A 160 11.45 -20.37 -2.76
C ALA A 160 10.88 -21.00 -4.07
N ALA A 161 10.01 -20.27 -4.81
CA ALA A 161 9.44 -20.78 -6.04
C ALA A 161 10.43 -20.67 -7.22
N PRO A 162 10.26 -21.46 -8.30
CA PRO A 162 11.04 -21.31 -9.51
C PRO A 162 10.94 -19.88 -10.08
N LEU A 163 12.04 -19.39 -10.68
CA LEU A 163 12.15 -18.02 -11.21
C LEU A 163 10.97 -17.65 -12.12
N GLN A 164 10.52 -18.55 -12.97
CA GLN A 164 9.36 -18.29 -13.84
C GLN A 164 8.10 -17.94 -13.05
N ARG A 165 7.82 -18.66 -11.95
CA ARG A 165 6.67 -18.36 -11.07
C ARG A 165 6.86 -17.05 -10.34
N GLN A 166 8.08 -16.77 -9.84
CA GLN A 166 8.39 -15.47 -9.22
C GLN A 166 8.08 -14.31 -10.16
N VAL A 167 8.56 -14.39 -11.42
CA VAL A 167 8.30 -13.38 -12.46
C VAL A 167 6.80 -13.21 -12.66
N MET A 168 6.07 -14.29 -12.93
CA MET A 168 4.64 -14.23 -13.23
C MET A 168 3.84 -13.65 -12.06
N VAL A 169 4.11 -14.08 -10.82
CA VAL A 169 3.41 -13.59 -9.61
C VAL A 169 3.71 -12.13 -9.36
N LEU A 170 4.97 -11.70 -9.43
CA LEU A 170 5.33 -10.30 -9.14
C LEU A 170 4.77 -9.33 -10.19
N TYR A 171 4.77 -9.69 -11.48
CA TYR A 171 4.13 -8.86 -12.51
C TYR A 171 2.61 -8.86 -12.39
N SER A 172 1.98 -9.99 -12.06
CA SER A 172 0.55 -10.06 -11.79
C SER A 172 0.16 -9.20 -10.58
N LEU A 173 0.95 -9.27 -9.49
CA LEU A 173 0.78 -8.45 -8.30
C LEU A 173 0.93 -6.96 -8.64
N ALA A 174 1.97 -6.57 -9.37
CA ALA A 174 2.21 -5.19 -9.78
C ALA A 174 1.05 -4.62 -10.61
N LEU A 175 0.53 -5.40 -11.56
CA LEU A 175 -0.62 -5.02 -12.37
C LEU A 175 -1.89 -4.91 -11.53
N LEU A 176 -2.19 -5.94 -10.72
CA LEU A 176 -3.39 -5.99 -9.87
C LEU A 176 -3.41 -4.82 -8.88
N MET A 177 -2.27 -4.53 -8.24
CA MET A 177 -2.13 -3.41 -7.30
C MET A 177 -2.31 -2.07 -8.01
N THR A 178 -1.69 -1.87 -9.18
CA THR A 178 -1.85 -0.63 -9.93
C THR A 178 -3.31 -0.41 -10.35
N VAL A 179 -3.94 -1.41 -10.94
CA VAL A 179 -5.35 -1.31 -11.37
C VAL A 179 -6.28 -1.17 -10.16
N GLY A 180 -6.03 -1.91 -9.09
CA GLY A 180 -6.83 -1.88 -7.86
C GLY A 180 -6.77 -0.52 -7.17
N VAL A 181 -5.58 -0.03 -6.86
CA VAL A 181 -5.38 1.25 -6.16
C VAL A 181 -5.91 2.41 -7.00
N TYR A 182 -5.40 2.58 -8.21
CA TYR A 182 -5.77 3.74 -9.04
C TYR A 182 -7.19 3.66 -9.58
N GLY A 183 -7.73 2.45 -9.80
CA GLY A 183 -9.13 2.24 -10.15
C GLY A 183 -10.06 2.66 -9.02
N LEU A 184 -9.75 2.25 -7.78
CA LEU A 184 -10.53 2.66 -6.61
C LEU A 184 -10.43 4.16 -6.33
N VAL A 185 -9.23 4.74 -6.45
CA VAL A 185 -9.03 6.19 -6.31
C VAL A 185 -9.84 6.96 -7.36
N ALA A 186 -9.85 6.49 -8.62
CA ALA A 186 -10.67 7.09 -9.66
C ALA A 186 -12.18 7.05 -9.34
N VAL A 187 -12.65 5.94 -8.77
CA VAL A 187 -14.04 5.81 -8.29
C VAL A 187 -14.31 6.77 -7.14
N LEU A 188 -13.42 6.84 -6.14
CA LEU A 188 -13.58 7.73 -4.98
C LEU A 188 -13.63 9.20 -5.38
N VAL A 189 -12.75 9.63 -6.28
CA VAL A 189 -12.70 11.00 -6.79
C VAL A 189 -13.97 11.32 -7.57
N LYS A 190 -14.49 10.38 -8.37
CA LYS A 190 -15.74 10.56 -9.11
C LYS A 190 -17.01 10.42 -8.28
N LEU A 191 -16.90 9.97 -7.05
CA LEU A 191 -18.05 9.85 -6.14
C LEU A 191 -18.65 11.23 -5.81
N ASP A 192 -17.81 12.25 -5.65
CA ASP A 192 -18.27 13.64 -5.43
C ASP A 192 -19.00 14.19 -6.65
N ASP A 193 -18.47 13.99 -7.86
CA ASP A 193 -19.13 14.40 -9.10
C ASP A 193 -20.50 13.72 -9.27
N ALA A 194 -20.55 12.41 -8.99
CA ALA A 194 -21.80 11.64 -9.03
C ALA A 194 -22.79 12.13 -7.97
N GLY A 195 -22.33 12.43 -6.77
CA GLY A 195 -23.12 13.01 -5.69
C GLY A 195 -23.73 14.35 -6.07
N GLU A 196 -22.94 15.23 -6.69
CA GLU A 196 -23.42 16.53 -7.16
C GLU A 196 -24.42 16.40 -8.30
N ALA A 197 -24.17 15.52 -9.28
CA ALA A 197 -25.09 15.27 -10.37
C ALA A 197 -26.43 14.70 -9.89
N LEU A 198 -26.42 13.81 -8.90
CA LEU A 198 -27.62 13.27 -8.26
C LEU A 198 -28.36 14.35 -7.45
N ALA A 199 -27.62 15.20 -6.73
CA ALA A 199 -28.22 16.28 -5.92
C ALA A 199 -29.01 17.28 -6.77
N LYS A 200 -28.60 17.51 -8.02
CA LYS A 200 -29.26 18.41 -8.99
C LYS A 200 -30.55 17.81 -9.60
N ARG A 201 -30.78 16.50 -9.53
CA ARG A 201 -31.93 15.84 -10.20
C ARG A 201 -33.27 15.98 -9.46
N GLY A 202 -33.28 16.38 -8.18
CA GLY A 202 -34.49 16.49 -7.36
C GLY A 202 -35.02 15.15 -6.81
N GLY A 203 -36.03 15.20 -5.96
CA GLY A 203 -36.67 14.01 -5.39
C GLY A 203 -35.71 13.11 -4.58
N ALA A 204 -35.94 11.79 -4.63
CA ALA A 204 -35.13 10.80 -3.93
C ALA A 204 -33.65 10.82 -4.37
N ALA A 205 -33.37 11.10 -5.65
CA ALA A 205 -32.01 11.23 -6.17
C ALA A 205 -31.23 12.36 -5.50
N ALA A 206 -31.88 13.49 -5.23
CA ALA A 206 -31.25 14.60 -4.51
C ALA A 206 -30.92 14.26 -3.05
N VAL A 207 -31.73 13.43 -2.39
CA VAL A 207 -31.44 12.95 -1.03
C VAL A 207 -30.19 12.06 -1.05
N LEU A 208 -30.11 11.12 -1.99
CA LEU A 208 -28.98 10.24 -2.17
C LEU A 208 -27.70 11.04 -2.51
N GLY A 209 -27.79 11.98 -3.44
CA GLY A 209 -26.66 12.85 -3.82
C GLY A 209 -26.09 13.61 -2.63
N ARG A 210 -26.95 14.22 -1.81
CA ARG A 210 -26.53 14.91 -0.58
C ARG A 210 -25.94 13.95 0.46
N ALA A 211 -26.44 12.71 0.56
CA ALA A 211 -25.89 11.71 1.45
C ALA A 211 -24.46 11.31 1.02
N VAL A 212 -24.24 11.11 -0.28
CA VAL A 212 -22.92 10.85 -0.86
C VAL A 212 -21.96 12.00 -0.53
N LEU A 213 -22.30 13.24 -0.88
CA LEU A 213 -21.46 14.42 -0.64
C LEU A 213 -21.10 14.62 0.84
N ARG A 214 -22.02 14.31 1.76
CA ARG A 214 -21.75 14.38 3.20
C ARG A 214 -20.91 13.20 3.69
N GLY A 215 -21.05 12.04 3.06
CA GLY A 215 -20.36 10.81 3.44
C GLY A 215 -18.92 10.75 2.96
N THR A 216 -18.59 11.33 1.80
CA THR A 216 -17.26 11.25 1.17
C THR A 216 -16.12 11.71 2.09
N PRO A 217 -16.20 12.86 2.80
CA PRO A 217 -15.12 13.26 3.72
C PRO A 217 -14.97 12.30 4.92
N GLY A 218 -16.06 11.68 5.36
CA GLY A 218 -16.04 10.64 6.39
C GLY A 218 -15.38 9.36 5.91
N LEU A 219 -15.71 8.94 4.69
CA LEU A 219 -15.12 7.79 4.03
C LEU A 219 -13.60 7.96 3.86
N MET A 220 -13.14 9.11 3.35
CA MET A 220 -11.71 9.41 3.21
C MET A 220 -10.96 9.35 4.55
N ARG A 221 -11.55 9.95 5.61
CA ARG A 221 -10.98 9.85 6.96
C ARG A 221 -10.93 8.41 7.45
N GLY A 222 -11.98 7.63 7.21
CA GLY A 222 -12.03 6.21 7.56
C GLY A 222 -10.94 5.39 6.86
N ILE A 223 -10.78 5.58 5.54
CA ILE A 223 -9.73 4.93 4.74
C ILE A 223 -8.34 5.28 5.30
N SER A 224 -8.08 6.55 5.58
CA SER A 224 -6.81 7.01 6.16
C SER A 224 -6.51 6.42 7.55
N TRP A 225 -7.54 6.18 8.39
CA TRP A 225 -7.37 5.50 9.68
C TRP A 225 -7.07 4.01 9.50
N VAL A 226 -7.83 3.35 8.64
CA VAL A 226 -7.63 1.91 8.33
C VAL A 226 -6.21 1.70 7.77
N GLY A 227 -5.76 2.59 6.86
CA GLY A 227 -4.41 2.55 6.32
C GLY A 227 -3.34 2.65 7.40
N ALA A 228 -3.41 3.66 8.28
CA ALA A 228 -2.43 3.84 9.35
C ALA A 228 -2.35 2.63 10.31
N VAL A 229 -3.49 2.04 10.67
CA VAL A 229 -3.51 0.80 11.50
C VAL A 229 -2.94 -0.38 10.73
N ALA A 230 -3.25 -0.50 9.44
CA ALA A 230 -2.75 -1.56 8.58
C ALA A 230 -1.22 -1.49 8.42
N MET A 231 -0.64 -0.29 8.28
CA MET A 231 0.81 -0.10 8.25
C MET A 231 1.48 -0.59 9.54
N LEU A 232 0.89 -0.30 10.70
CA LEU A 232 1.41 -0.80 11.99
C LEU A 232 1.31 -2.32 12.10
N LEU A 233 0.25 -2.93 11.55
CA LEU A 233 0.10 -4.38 11.54
C LEU A 233 1.13 -5.04 10.63
N VAL A 234 1.24 -4.58 9.38
CA VAL A 234 2.17 -5.16 8.41
C VAL A 234 3.61 -4.89 8.82
N GLY A 235 3.94 -3.64 9.15
CA GLY A 235 5.27 -3.26 9.60
C GLY A 235 5.68 -3.99 10.89
N GLY A 236 4.76 -4.05 11.86
CA GLY A 236 4.96 -4.77 13.11
C GLY A 236 5.21 -6.27 12.90
N GLN A 237 4.49 -6.90 11.96
CA GLN A 237 4.71 -8.31 11.61
C GLN A 237 6.07 -8.55 10.97
N LEU A 238 6.54 -7.66 10.08
CA LEU A 238 7.86 -7.76 9.47
C LEU A 238 8.98 -7.60 10.49
N VAL A 239 8.86 -6.62 11.40
CA VAL A 239 9.81 -6.40 12.49
C VAL A 239 9.79 -7.59 13.47
N LEU A 240 8.62 -8.10 13.83
CA LEU A 240 8.46 -9.24 14.72
C LEU A 240 9.13 -10.49 14.15
N HIS A 241 8.97 -10.76 12.87
CA HIS A 241 9.60 -11.90 12.18
C HIS A 241 11.13 -11.85 12.23
N ALA A 242 11.71 -10.64 12.25
CA ALA A 242 13.16 -10.46 12.40
C ALA A 242 13.65 -10.79 13.83
N ILE A 243 12.76 -10.70 14.83
CA ILE A 243 13.05 -11.02 16.22
C ILE A 243 12.51 -12.42 16.53
N HIS A 244 13.17 -13.44 15.95
CA HIS A 244 12.72 -14.84 16.00
C HIS A 244 12.29 -15.34 17.38
N PRO A 245 13.03 -15.09 18.51
CA PRO A 245 12.59 -15.53 19.83
C PRO A 245 11.27 -14.94 20.29
N LEU A 246 11.01 -13.67 19.95
CA LEU A 246 9.79 -12.98 20.31
C LEU A 246 8.59 -13.47 19.47
N ASP A 247 8.81 -13.70 18.17
CA ASP A 247 7.80 -14.25 17.27
C ASP A 247 7.33 -15.64 17.74
N LEU A 248 8.25 -16.52 18.10
CA LEU A 248 7.93 -17.84 18.63
C LEU A 248 7.18 -17.77 19.97
N ALA A 249 7.62 -16.91 20.90
CA ALA A 249 6.97 -16.77 22.19
C ALA A 249 5.52 -16.25 22.06
N LEU A 250 5.28 -15.31 21.15
CA LEU A 250 3.94 -14.78 20.90
C LEU A 250 3.03 -15.77 20.19
N LYS A 251 3.56 -16.56 19.25
CA LYS A 251 2.81 -17.62 18.60
C LYS A 251 2.39 -18.71 19.57
N SER A 252 3.32 -19.18 20.41
CA SER A 252 3.02 -20.19 21.42
C SER A 252 2.00 -19.71 22.44
N ALA A 253 2.07 -18.44 22.88
CA ALA A 253 1.09 -17.84 23.75
C ALA A 253 -0.30 -17.72 23.10
N ALA A 254 -0.37 -17.33 21.83
CA ALA A 254 -1.59 -17.22 21.08
C ALA A 254 -2.25 -18.60 20.84
N GLU A 255 -1.46 -19.62 20.52
CA GLU A 255 -1.94 -21.01 20.38
C GLU A 255 -2.46 -21.57 21.71
N GLY A 256 -1.80 -21.26 22.83
CA GLY A 256 -2.22 -21.67 24.17
C GLY A 256 -3.56 -21.07 24.60
N MET A 257 -3.92 -19.87 24.10
CA MET A 257 -5.21 -19.23 24.38
C MET A 257 -6.33 -19.71 23.46
N GLY A 258 -6.00 -20.22 22.27
CA GLY A 258 -6.94 -20.80 21.30
C GLY A 258 -7.97 -19.81 20.73
N GLY A 259 -8.57 -20.17 19.59
CA GLY A 259 -9.72 -19.49 19.00
C GLY A 259 -9.55 -17.97 18.81
N LEU A 260 -10.63 -17.22 19.09
CA LEU A 260 -10.65 -15.75 18.93
C LEU A 260 -9.70 -15.02 19.87
N ALA A 261 -9.48 -15.54 21.07
CA ALA A 261 -8.59 -14.91 22.08
C ALA A 261 -7.12 -14.92 21.62
N GLY A 262 -6.64 -16.05 21.09
CA GLY A 262 -5.30 -16.16 20.52
C GLY A 262 -5.12 -15.25 19.29
N GLY A 263 -6.12 -15.19 18.40
CA GLY A 263 -6.10 -14.26 17.27
C GLY A 263 -6.03 -12.78 17.72
N ALA A 264 -6.84 -12.39 18.70
CA ALA A 264 -6.83 -11.04 19.25
C ALA A 264 -5.48 -10.69 19.92
N LEU A 265 -4.89 -11.63 20.66
CA LEU A 265 -3.55 -11.45 21.23
C LEU A 265 -2.49 -11.24 20.15
N GLY A 266 -2.52 -12.04 19.07
CA GLY A 266 -1.59 -11.90 17.95
C GLY A 266 -1.68 -10.52 17.29
N VAL A 267 -2.90 -10.05 17.00
CA VAL A 267 -3.13 -8.72 16.43
C VAL A 267 -2.65 -7.62 17.41
N ALA A 268 -3.01 -7.70 18.67
CA ALA A 268 -2.61 -6.70 19.68
C ALA A 268 -1.09 -6.66 19.87
N ALA A 269 -0.43 -7.81 19.92
CA ALA A 269 1.01 -7.91 20.02
C ALA A 269 1.72 -7.31 18.78
N THR A 270 1.24 -7.63 17.60
CA THR A 270 1.78 -7.09 16.34
C THR A 270 1.63 -5.57 16.26
N LEU A 271 0.46 -5.03 16.62
CA LEU A 271 0.23 -3.58 16.75
C LEU A 271 1.15 -2.93 17.79
N GLY A 272 1.33 -3.59 18.94
CA GLY A 272 2.22 -3.12 20.00
C GLY A 272 3.68 -3.04 19.52
N VAL A 273 4.18 -4.09 18.88
CA VAL A 273 5.52 -4.11 18.27
C VAL A 273 5.66 -3.03 17.21
N GLY A 274 4.66 -2.89 16.32
CA GLY A 274 4.64 -1.84 15.31
C GLY A 274 4.68 -0.43 15.89
N ALA A 275 3.86 -0.17 16.92
CA ALA A 275 3.83 1.12 17.59
C ALA A 275 5.16 1.46 18.30
N VAL A 276 5.76 0.48 18.99
CA VAL A 276 7.07 0.67 19.66
C VAL A 276 8.17 0.88 18.61
N ALA A 277 8.25 0.05 17.58
CA ALA A 277 9.25 0.20 16.53
C ALA A 277 9.13 1.56 15.83
N GLY A 278 7.90 1.96 15.47
CA GLY A 278 7.62 3.25 14.85
C GLY A 278 7.99 4.43 15.76
N ALA A 279 7.66 4.37 17.05
CA ALA A 279 8.01 5.40 18.01
C ALA A 279 9.53 5.52 18.20
N VAL A 280 10.26 4.40 18.22
CA VAL A 280 11.73 4.39 18.30
C VAL A 280 12.35 5.05 17.08
N VAL A 281 11.89 4.67 15.86
CA VAL A 281 12.39 5.27 14.62
C VAL A 281 12.05 6.76 14.54
N LEU A 282 10.83 7.15 14.91
CA LEU A 282 10.40 8.55 14.97
C LEU A 282 11.25 9.36 15.94
N GLY A 283 11.50 8.82 17.12
CA GLY A 283 12.38 9.42 18.11
C GLY A 283 13.81 9.61 17.61
N ALA A 284 14.36 8.57 16.95
CA ALA A 284 15.70 8.63 16.35
C ALA A 284 15.80 9.69 15.25
N VAL A 285 14.82 9.73 14.36
CA VAL A 285 14.75 10.71 13.26
C VAL A 285 14.62 12.13 13.82
N THR A 286 13.77 12.33 14.82
CA THR A 286 13.56 13.65 15.45
C THR A 286 14.81 14.11 16.20
N ALA A 287 15.45 13.22 16.97
CA ALA A 287 16.70 13.50 17.65
C ALA A 287 17.83 13.87 16.66
N PHE A 288 17.93 13.12 15.54
CA PHE A 288 18.92 13.39 14.50
C PHE A 288 18.69 14.74 13.81
N LYS A 289 17.43 15.09 13.50
CA LYS A 289 17.08 16.41 12.94
C LYS A 289 17.45 17.54 13.93
N LYS A 290 17.19 17.36 15.21
CA LYS A 290 17.51 18.34 16.27
C LYS A 290 19.02 18.52 16.44
N LEU A 291 19.79 17.43 16.37
CA LEU A 291 21.26 17.49 16.46
C LEU A 291 21.91 18.16 15.24
N ARG A 292 21.28 18.07 14.06
CA ARG A 292 21.77 18.68 12.82
C ARG A 292 21.38 20.15 12.64
N GLY A 293 20.65 20.76 13.59
CA GLY A 293 20.26 22.17 13.58
C GLY A 293 19.24 22.54 12.52
N ARG A 294 18.42 21.59 12.13
CA ARG A 294 17.30 21.79 11.20
C ARG A 294 15.99 21.36 11.83
#